data_9d7063116294a87484e32eb809ceef9a
#
_entry.id   9d7063116294a87484e32eb809ceef9a
#
_cell.length_a   1.000
_cell.length_b   1.000
_cell.length_c   1.000
_cell.angle_alpha   90.00
_cell.angle_beta   90.00
_cell.angle_gamma   90.00
#
_symmetry.space_group_name_H-M   'P 1'
#
loop_
_entity.id
_entity.type
_entity.pdbx_description
1 polymer ?
#
loop_
_entity_poly.entity_id
_entity_poly.type
_entity_poly.pdbx_seq_one_letter_code
_entity_poly.pdbx_strand_id
1 'polypeptide(L)'
;VIDGINIKELSPRELRLQRQQIGMIFQHFNLLWSRTVAENIELPLEFAHVPKAERQQRAAELIEMVGLTGREDAYPSELSGGQKQRVGIARALANSPRILLCDEATSALDPDTTEQILELLREINRRLGITIVMITHQMEVVQKICTRMAVMSDGKIVEEGTVKQLFEHPKHAVTRRFVQNIEANQTIEELAESLKEKYPSGKLLRLSFTGNNAEQPTIINAARLVPFEISIVESNISQSSVGPMGVTYIHISGGVDSDYNKFVTYLTDNNVIV
;
A
#
# COMPACT_ATOMS: atom_id res chain seq x y z
N VAL A 1 4.03 -20.62 -11.25
CA VAL A 1 5.07 -20.50 -12.29
C VAL A 1 5.87 -19.25 -12.00
N ILE A 2 7.20 -19.34 -12.01
CA ILE A 2 8.12 -18.22 -11.80
C ILE A 2 9.08 -18.21 -13.01
N ASP A 3 9.16 -17.10 -13.72
CA ASP A 3 9.97 -16.96 -14.95
C ASP A 3 9.75 -18.12 -15.95
N GLY A 4 8.51 -18.54 -16.14
CA GLY A 4 8.17 -19.67 -17.01
C GLY A 4 8.40 -21.06 -16.42
N ILE A 5 9.02 -21.17 -15.22
CA ILE A 5 9.34 -22.43 -14.56
C ILE A 5 8.22 -22.83 -13.62
N ASN A 6 7.68 -24.04 -13.79
CA ASN A 6 6.72 -24.61 -12.84
C ASN A 6 7.45 -25.15 -11.60
N ILE A 7 7.43 -24.41 -10.50
CA ILE A 7 8.13 -24.78 -9.26
C ILE A 7 7.65 -26.07 -8.62
N LYS A 8 6.44 -26.57 -8.98
CA LYS A 8 5.91 -27.84 -8.45
C LYS A 8 6.53 -29.07 -9.12
N GLU A 9 7.16 -28.90 -10.27
CA GLU A 9 7.77 -29.96 -11.08
C GLU A 9 9.29 -30.08 -10.86
N LEU A 10 9.86 -29.15 -10.08
CA LEU A 10 11.29 -29.12 -9.81
C LEU A 10 11.70 -30.22 -8.81
N SER A 11 12.87 -30.80 -9.06
CA SER A 11 13.54 -31.65 -8.07
C SER A 11 13.93 -30.84 -6.81
N PRO A 12 14.18 -31.47 -5.66
CA PRO A 12 14.57 -30.76 -4.43
C PRO A 12 15.83 -29.89 -4.58
N ARG A 13 16.75 -30.26 -5.49
CA ARG A 13 17.97 -29.51 -5.77
C ARG A 13 17.66 -28.26 -6.59
N GLU A 14 16.89 -28.40 -7.65
CA GLU A 14 16.47 -27.29 -8.51
C GLU A 14 15.58 -26.30 -7.76
N LEU A 15 14.66 -26.81 -6.92
CA LEU A 15 13.82 -25.96 -6.08
C LEU A 15 14.64 -25.13 -5.09
N ARG A 16 15.73 -25.67 -4.52
CA ARG A 16 16.65 -24.88 -3.67
C ARG A 16 17.33 -23.76 -4.46
N LEU A 17 17.78 -24.02 -5.66
CA LEU A 17 18.38 -22.99 -6.50
C LEU A 17 17.35 -21.92 -6.91
N GLN A 18 16.13 -22.36 -7.27
CA GLN A 18 15.08 -21.42 -7.62
C GLN A 18 14.67 -20.54 -6.44
N ARG A 19 14.66 -21.06 -5.21
CA ARG A 19 14.36 -20.29 -3.99
C ARG A 19 15.40 -19.20 -3.69
N GLN A 20 16.64 -19.31 -4.16
CA GLN A 20 17.63 -18.25 -4.01
C GLN A 20 17.27 -17.01 -4.84
N GLN A 21 16.45 -17.18 -5.89
CA GLN A 21 15.94 -16.07 -6.73
C GLN A 21 14.71 -15.38 -6.12
N ILE A 22 14.26 -15.81 -4.93
CA ILE A 22 13.09 -15.30 -4.23
C ILE A 22 13.55 -14.81 -2.86
N GLY A 23 13.50 -13.50 -2.64
CA GLY A 23 13.66 -12.91 -1.31
C GLY A 23 12.34 -12.97 -0.54
N MET A 24 12.39 -13.09 0.78
CA MET A 24 11.20 -13.04 1.61
C MET A 24 11.40 -12.13 2.82
N ILE A 25 10.47 -11.20 2.99
CA ILE A 25 10.36 -10.32 4.15
C ILE A 25 9.18 -10.82 4.99
N PHE A 26 9.42 -11.04 6.26
CA PHE A 26 8.44 -11.61 7.19
C PHE A 26 7.84 -10.53 8.10
N GLN A 27 6.64 -10.75 8.56
CA GLN A 27 5.90 -9.90 9.49
C GLN A 27 6.67 -9.63 10.80
N HIS A 28 7.32 -10.64 11.38
CA HIS A 28 8.04 -10.58 12.65
C HIS A 28 9.57 -10.50 12.50
N PHE A 29 10.06 -9.91 11.41
CA PHE A 29 11.48 -9.72 11.08
C PHE A 29 12.28 -11.01 10.94
N ASN A 30 12.05 -12.03 11.76
CA ASN A 30 12.73 -13.34 11.81
C ASN A 30 14.27 -13.21 11.81
N LEU A 31 14.80 -12.24 12.56
CA LEU A 31 16.24 -12.05 12.71
C LEU A 31 16.81 -13.06 13.70
N LEU A 32 18.04 -13.49 13.46
CA LEU A 32 18.80 -14.29 14.42
C LEU A 32 19.35 -13.39 15.52
N TRP A 33 18.83 -13.55 16.72
CA TRP A 33 19.16 -12.71 17.88
C TRP A 33 20.62 -12.81 18.33
N SER A 34 21.30 -13.94 18.02
CA SER A 34 22.69 -14.21 18.32
C SER A 34 23.66 -13.69 17.25
N ARG A 35 23.17 -13.05 16.21
CA ARG A 35 23.95 -12.52 15.09
C ARG A 35 23.77 -11.00 14.98
N THR A 36 24.83 -10.31 14.56
CA THR A 36 24.81 -8.88 14.28
C THR A 36 23.97 -8.56 13.04
N VAL A 37 23.78 -7.28 12.72
CA VAL A 37 23.15 -6.80 11.48
C VAL A 37 23.85 -7.40 10.25
N ALA A 38 25.17 -7.23 10.16
CA ALA A 38 25.97 -7.75 9.05
C ALA A 38 25.82 -9.26 8.91
N GLU A 39 25.97 -10.02 9.98
CA GLU A 39 25.85 -11.47 10.01
C GLU A 39 24.43 -11.96 9.64
N ASN A 40 23.37 -11.23 10.00
CA ASN A 40 22.01 -11.55 9.58
C ASN A 40 21.84 -11.37 8.06
N ILE A 41 22.45 -10.34 7.49
CA ILE A 41 22.39 -10.06 6.04
C ILE A 41 23.25 -11.06 5.26
N GLU A 42 24.40 -11.48 5.79
CA GLU A 42 25.27 -12.49 5.18
C GLU A 42 24.66 -13.90 5.15
N LEU A 43 23.70 -14.22 6.02
CA LEU A 43 23.17 -15.56 6.21
C LEU A 43 22.69 -16.26 4.91
N PRO A 44 21.91 -15.64 4.02
CA PRO A 44 21.52 -16.26 2.75
C PRO A 44 22.71 -16.57 1.83
N LEU A 45 23.74 -15.75 1.89
CA LEU A 45 24.97 -15.92 1.10
C LEU A 45 25.84 -17.04 1.68
N GLU A 46 25.82 -17.26 3.01
CA GLU A 46 26.45 -18.43 3.64
C GLU A 46 25.84 -19.72 3.11
N PHE A 47 24.50 -19.80 3.06
CA PHE A 47 23.80 -20.97 2.50
C PHE A 47 24.01 -21.16 1.01
N ALA A 48 24.33 -20.09 0.29
CA ALA A 48 24.71 -20.12 -1.12
C ALA A 48 26.20 -20.44 -1.34
N HIS A 49 26.97 -20.69 -0.24
CA HIS A 49 28.42 -20.96 -0.27
C HIS A 49 29.26 -19.85 -0.91
N VAL A 50 28.84 -18.60 -0.82
CA VAL A 50 29.60 -17.44 -1.29
C VAL A 50 30.83 -17.21 -0.39
N PRO A 51 32.02 -16.92 -0.94
CA PRO A 51 33.21 -16.64 -0.17
C PRO A 51 33.03 -15.49 0.84
N LYS A 52 33.69 -15.61 2.02
CA LYS A 52 33.49 -14.66 3.13
C LYS A 52 33.71 -13.19 2.72
N ALA A 53 34.79 -12.91 1.96
CA ALA A 53 35.07 -11.55 1.52
C ALA A 53 33.95 -10.92 0.66
N GLU A 54 33.40 -11.73 -0.28
CA GLU A 54 32.28 -11.31 -1.13
C GLU A 54 31.01 -11.11 -0.34
N ARG A 55 30.72 -11.96 0.68
CA ARG A 55 29.56 -11.79 1.58
C ARG A 55 29.64 -10.48 2.34
N GLN A 56 30.81 -10.19 2.94
CA GLN A 56 31.02 -8.97 3.69
C GLN A 56 30.87 -7.72 2.83
N GLN A 57 31.44 -7.74 1.63
CA GLN A 57 31.25 -6.63 0.68
C GLN A 57 29.77 -6.45 0.34
N ARG A 58 29.07 -7.53 -0.01
CA ARG A 58 27.65 -7.48 -0.33
C ARG A 58 26.78 -7.01 0.84
N ALA A 59 27.10 -7.45 2.04
CA ALA A 59 26.40 -7.00 3.25
C ALA A 59 26.58 -5.49 3.49
N ALA A 60 27.80 -4.96 3.30
CA ALA A 60 28.06 -3.53 3.43
C ALA A 60 27.27 -2.69 2.42
N GLU A 61 27.22 -3.11 1.13
CA GLU A 61 26.41 -2.45 0.11
C GLU A 61 24.91 -2.41 0.47
N LEU A 62 24.42 -3.52 1.03
CA LEU A 62 22.99 -3.63 1.41
C LEU A 62 22.67 -2.81 2.67
N ILE A 63 23.60 -2.76 3.64
CA ILE A 63 23.48 -1.94 4.86
C ILE A 63 23.37 -0.46 4.47
N GLU A 64 24.23 0.00 3.56
CA GLU A 64 24.17 1.36 3.01
C GLU A 64 22.82 1.60 2.29
N MET A 65 22.39 0.66 1.42
CA MET A 65 21.15 0.76 0.64
C MET A 65 19.92 0.93 1.54
N VAL A 66 19.88 0.26 2.70
CA VAL A 66 18.73 0.36 3.62
C VAL A 66 18.91 1.44 4.69
N GLY A 67 20.00 2.22 4.64
CA GLY A 67 20.26 3.34 5.57
C GLY A 67 20.59 2.88 6.99
N LEU A 68 21.40 1.83 7.14
CA LEU A 68 21.86 1.30 8.42
C LEU A 68 23.37 1.41 8.63
N THR A 69 24.05 2.27 7.87
CA THR A 69 25.49 2.54 8.03
C THR A 69 25.83 2.92 9.47
N GLY A 70 26.86 2.31 10.04
CA GLY A 70 27.28 2.47 11.43
C GLY A 70 26.51 1.58 12.42
N ARG A 71 25.70 0.62 11.94
CA ARG A 71 24.99 -0.37 12.75
C ARG A 71 25.36 -1.80 12.41
N GLU A 72 26.45 -2.03 11.69
CA GLU A 72 26.91 -3.31 11.19
C GLU A 72 27.04 -4.37 12.29
N ASP A 73 27.62 -3.94 13.42
CA ASP A 73 27.93 -4.79 14.58
C ASP A 73 26.82 -4.83 15.64
N ALA A 74 25.73 -4.06 15.45
CA ALA A 74 24.62 -4.04 16.38
C ALA A 74 23.84 -5.36 16.34
N TYR A 75 23.35 -5.81 17.50
CA TYR A 75 22.46 -6.95 17.63
C TYR A 75 20.98 -6.53 17.48
N PRO A 76 20.08 -7.44 17.11
CA PRO A 76 18.66 -7.13 16.98
C PRO A 76 18.01 -6.53 18.23
N SER A 77 18.53 -6.84 19.43
CA SER A 77 18.07 -6.25 20.70
C SER A 77 18.30 -4.74 20.80
N GLU A 78 19.27 -4.21 20.05
CA GLU A 78 19.69 -2.80 20.08
C GLU A 78 19.00 -1.96 18.99
N LEU A 79 18.10 -2.58 18.19
CA LEU A 79 17.46 -1.96 17.05
C LEU A 79 15.99 -1.64 17.32
N SER A 80 15.52 -0.50 16.77
CA SER A 80 14.09 -0.20 16.68
C SER A 80 13.36 -1.17 15.75
N GLY A 81 12.01 -1.19 15.77
CA GLY A 81 11.19 -2.00 14.88
C GLY A 81 11.49 -1.73 13.39
N GLY A 82 11.55 -0.45 13.02
CA GLY A 82 11.88 -0.06 11.65
C GLY A 82 13.30 -0.45 11.23
N GLN A 83 14.29 -0.36 12.14
CA GLN A 83 15.64 -0.82 11.85
C GLN A 83 15.70 -2.34 11.66
N LYS A 84 14.99 -3.13 12.50
CA LYS A 84 14.85 -4.59 12.31
C LYS A 84 14.25 -4.92 10.97
N GLN A 85 13.24 -4.18 10.53
CA GLN A 85 12.61 -4.37 9.23
C GLN A 85 13.59 -4.07 8.08
N ARG A 86 14.38 -3.00 8.19
CA ARG A 86 15.43 -2.69 7.21
C ARG A 86 16.48 -3.79 7.12
N VAL A 87 16.88 -4.41 8.24
CA VAL A 87 17.76 -5.59 8.23
C VAL A 87 17.08 -6.77 7.51
N GLY A 88 15.79 -7.02 7.78
CA GLY A 88 15.00 -8.05 7.10
C GLY A 88 14.94 -7.85 5.58
N ILE A 89 14.76 -6.60 5.15
CA ILE A 89 14.77 -6.21 3.73
C ILE A 89 16.16 -6.47 3.11
N ALA A 90 17.23 -5.98 3.74
CA ALA A 90 18.60 -6.17 3.26
C ALA A 90 18.95 -7.67 3.13
N ARG A 91 18.60 -8.46 4.15
CA ARG A 91 18.78 -9.92 4.12
C ARG A 91 18.02 -10.60 2.97
N ALA A 92 16.78 -10.16 2.71
CA ALA A 92 15.99 -10.70 1.60
C ALA A 92 16.60 -10.37 0.23
N LEU A 93 17.36 -9.27 0.12
CA LEU A 93 18.05 -8.84 -1.11
C LEU A 93 19.45 -9.45 -1.29
N ALA A 94 19.99 -10.17 -0.30
CA ALA A 94 21.36 -10.64 -0.28
C ALA A 94 21.74 -11.43 -1.54
N ASN A 95 20.91 -12.38 -1.95
CA ASN A 95 21.15 -13.23 -3.15
C ASN A 95 20.74 -12.55 -4.47
N SER A 96 20.53 -11.23 -4.50
CA SER A 96 20.04 -10.49 -5.68
C SER A 96 18.80 -11.14 -6.32
N PRO A 97 17.71 -11.30 -5.57
CA PRO A 97 16.52 -12.01 -6.03
C PRO A 97 15.83 -11.24 -7.16
N ARG A 98 15.10 -11.97 -8.01
CA ARG A 98 14.21 -11.38 -9.03
C ARG A 98 12.83 -11.03 -8.48
N ILE A 99 12.42 -11.72 -7.42
CA ILE A 99 11.12 -11.55 -6.77
C ILE A 99 11.33 -11.35 -5.29
N LEU A 100 10.65 -10.36 -4.72
CA LEU A 100 10.59 -10.09 -3.29
C LEU A 100 9.17 -10.32 -2.80
N LEU A 101 8.99 -11.30 -1.92
CA LEU A 101 7.72 -11.57 -1.25
C LEU A 101 7.70 -10.82 0.08
N CYS A 102 6.70 -10.01 0.30
CA CYS A 102 6.49 -9.23 1.52
C CYS A 102 5.24 -9.77 2.23
N ASP A 103 5.43 -10.45 3.34
CA ASP A 103 4.34 -10.97 4.16
C ASP A 103 4.10 -10.01 5.33
N GLU A 104 3.03 -9.20 5.21
CA GLU A 104 2.64 -8.16 6.17
C GLU A 104 3.82 -7.30 6.69
N ALA A 105 4.69 -6.88 5.79
CA ALA A 105 5.98 -6.25 6.09
C ALA A 105 5.90 -4.95 6.93
N THR A 106 4.71 -4.38 7.11
CA THR A 106 4.48 -3.10 7.82
C THR A 106 3.51 -3.21 8.99
N SER A 107 2.87 -4.37 9.21
CA SER A 107 1.80 -4.53 10.20
C SER A 107 2.23 -4.33 11.67
N ALA A 108 3.52 -4.50 11.97
CA ALA A 108 4.09 -4.34 13.30
C ALA A 108 4.79 -2.97 13.52
N LEU A 109 4.60 -2.00 12.61
CA LEU A 109 5.26 -0.71 12.63
C LEU A 109 4.25 0.41 12.86
N ASP A 110 4.72 1.51 13.44
CA ASP A 110 3.97 2.75 13.52
C ASP A 110 3.77 3.39 12.12
N PRO A 111 2.82 4.32 11.95
CA PRO A 111 2.50 4.91 10.65
C PRO A 111 3.69 5.59 9.97
N ASP A 112 4.50 6.35 10.71
CA ASP A 112 5.64 7.09 10.15
C ASP A 112 6.74 6.13 9.67
N THR A 113 7.03 5.11 10.46
CA THR A 113 7.97 4.05 10.09
C THR A 113 7.46 3.24 8.90
N THR A 114 6.14 2.96 8.85
CA THR A 114 5.51 2.30 7.71
C THR A 114 5.74 3.06 6.42
N GLU A 115 5.52 4.38 6.40
CA GLU A 115 5.77 5.24 5.24
C GLU A 115 7.22 5.13 4.75
N GLN A 116 8.18 5.22 5.68
CA GLN A 116 9.61 5.09 5.35
C GLN A 116 9.97 3.73 4.75
N ILE A 117 9.37 2.65 5.24
CA ILE A 117 9.60 1.29 4.70
C ILE A 117 8.97 1.14 3.30
N LEU A 118 7.77 1.70 3.08
CA LEU A 118 7.13 1.67 1.76
C LEU A 118 7.93 2.45 0.73
N GLU A 119 8.47 3.63 1.10
CA GLU A 119 9.33 4.42 0.21
C GLU A 119 10.63 3.68 -0.11
N LEU A 120 11.26 3.04 0.88
CA LEU A 120 12.43 2.19 0.68
C LEU A 120 12.14 1.05 -0.31
N LEU A 121 11.00 0.36 -0.16
CA LEU A 121 10.60 -0.72 -1.08
C LEU A 121 10.35 -0.20 -2.50
N ARG A 122 9.75 0.99 -2.66
CA ARG A 122 9.57 1.65 -3.95
C ARG A 122 10.90 2.00 -4.61
N GLU A 123 11.85 2.52 -3.84
CA GLU A 123 13.19 2.83 -4.33
C GLU A 123 13.93 1.56 -4.77
N ILE A 124 13.88 0.49 -3.98
CA ILE A 124 14.46 -0.82 -4.31
C ILE A 124 13.85 -1.37 -5.61
N ASN A 125 12.52 -1.34 -5.74
CA ASN A 125 11.84 -1.78 -6.96
C ASN A 125 12.33 -1.02 -8.20
N ARG A 126 12.41 0.32 -8.09
CA ARG A 126 12.86 1.20 -9.18
C ARG A 126 14.33 0.98 -9.54
N ARG A 127 15.23 0.83 -8.53
CA ARG A 127 16.68 0.70 -8.75
C ARG A 127 17.08 -0.67 -9.27
N LEU A 128 16.45 -1.72 -8.74
CA LEU A 128 16.82 -3.10 -9.02
C LEU A 128 15.93 -3.77 -10.09
N GLY A 129 14.80 -3.18 -10.45
CA GLY A 129 13.87 -3.73 -11.43
C GLY A 129 13.22 -5.06 -11.00
N ILE A 130 13.18 -5.36 -9.68
CA ILE A 130 12.64 -6.60 -9.14
C ILE A 130 11.13 -6.54 -9.02
N THR A 131 10.46 -7.68 -9.12
CA THR A 131 9.01 -7.77 -8.84
C THR A 131 8.78 -7.89 -7.34
N ILE A 132 7.98 -6.99 -6.76
CA ILE A 132 7.56 -7.07 -5.36
C ILE A 132 6.13 -7.59 -5.30
N VAL A 133 5.91 -8.69 -4.58
CA VAL A 133 4.60 -9.25 -4.28
C VAL A 133 4.34 -9.05 -2.80
N MET A 134 3.31 -8.26 -2.48
CA MET A 134 2.97 -7.88 -1.11
C MET A 134 1.69 -8.57 -0.68
N ILE A 135 1.70 -9.19 0.49
CA ILE A 135 0.53 -9.71 1.18
C ILE A 135 0.21 -8.73 2.29
N THR A 136 -0.97 -8.16 2.27
CA THR A 136 -1.42 -7.20 3.28
C THR A 136 -2.95 -7.14 3.33
N HIS A 137 -3.48 -6.81 4.50
CA HIS A 137 -4.87 -6.42 4.70
C HIS A 137 -5.03 -4.89 4.79
N GLN A 138 -3.93 -4.14 4.75
CA GLN A 138 -3.92 -2.67 4.80
C GLN A 138 -4.10 -2.11 3.39
N MET A 139 -5.30 -1.68 3.07
CA MET A 139 -5.62 -1.20 1.72
C MET A 139 -4.93 0.13 1.39
N GLU A 140 -4.63 0.97 2.39
CA GLU A 140 -3.83 2.20 2.24
C GLU A 140 -2.44 1.88 1.68
N VAL A 141 -1.83 0.76 2.13
CA VAL A 141 -0.55 0.27 1.62
C VAL A 141 -0.69 -0.14 0.15
N VAL A 142 -1.78 -0.84 -0.20
CA VAL A 142 -2.04 -1.25 -1.59
C VAL A 142 -2.18 -0.04 -2.50
N GLN A 143 -2.94 0.98 -2.09
CA GLN A 143 -3.11 2.22 -2.86
C GLN A 143 -1.79 2.96 -3.07
N LYS A 144 -0.96 3.04 -2.02
CA LYS A 144 0.28 3.83 -2.04
C LYS A 144 1.35 3.22 -2.95
N ILE A 145 1.52 1.90 -2.97
CA ILE A 145 2.71 1.29 -3.58
C ILE A 145 2.39 0.31 -4.71
N CYS A 146 1.21 -0.34 -4.72
CA CYS A 146 0.90 -1.39 -5.68
C CYS A 146 0.35 -0.83 -7.00
N THR A 147 0.71 -1.47 -8.12
CA THR A 147 0.16 -1.19 -9.45
C THR A 147 -0.98 -2.14 -9.81
N ARG A 148 -0.92 -3.37 -9.30
CA ARG A 148 -1.94 -4.41 -9.47
C ARG A 148 -2.26 -5.04 -8.13
N MET A 149 -3.45 -5.57 -7.99
CA MET A 149 -3.85 -6.36 -6.83
C MET A 149 -4.68 -7.57 -7.22
N ALA A 150 -4.65 -8.57 -6.35
CA ALA A 150 -5.52 -9.72 -6.40
C ALA A 150 -6.19 -9.90 -5.02
N VAL A 151 -7.50 -10.01 -4.99
CA VAL A 151 -8.26 -10.22 -3.75
C VAL A 151 -8.47 -11.71 -3.57
N MET A 152 -8.14 -12.22 -2.39
CA MET A 152 -8.30 -13.63 -2.03
C MET A 152 -9.42 -13.81 -1.00
N SER A 153 -10.21 -14.84 -1.19
CA SER A 153 -11.19 -15.35 -0.22
C SER A 153 -11.23 -16.87 -0.28
N ASP A 154 -11.26 -17.53 0.87
CA ASP A 154 -11.33 -18.99 0.98
C ASP A 154 -10.25 -19.72 0.17
N GLY A 155 -9.03 -19.17 0.14
CA GLY A 155 -7.89 -19.74 -0.58
C GLY A 155 -7.94 -19.60 -2.11
N LYS A 156 -8.88 -18.79 -2.65
CA LYS A 156 -9.04 -18.55 -4.09
C LYS A 156 -8.92 -17.07 -4.40
N ILE A 157 -8.36 -16.76 -5.57
CA ILE A 157 -8.44 -15.40 -6.11
C ILE A 157 -9.86 -15.19 -6.62
N VAL A 158 -10.56 -14.22 -6.03
CA VAL A 158 -11.95 -13.88 -6.37
C VAL A 158 -12.05 -12.70 -7.32
N GLU A 159 -11.02 -11.84 -7.33
CA GLU A 159 -10.92 -10.71 -8.25
C GLU A 159 -9.46 -10.27 -8.40
N GLU A 160 -9.06 -9.87 -9.62
CA GLU A 160 -7.74 -9.33 -9.91
C GLU A 160 -7.78 -8.22 -10.95
N GLY A 161 -6.84 -7.29 -10.90
CA GLY A 161 -6.75 -6.20 -11.86
C GLY A 161 -5.76 -5.13 -11.45
N THR A 162 -5.82 -3.97 -12.09
CA THR A 162 -5.09 -2.81 -11.60
C THR A 162 -5.73 -2.29 -10.31
N VAL A 163 -4.93 -1.68 -9.44
CA VAL A 163 -5.44 -1.06 -8.21
C VAL A 163 -6.58 -0.10 -8.55
N LYS A 164 -6.38 0.77 -9.53
CA LYS A 164 -7.41 1.72 -9.99
C LYS A 164 -8.75 1.01 -10.32
N GLN A 165 -8.71 -0.04 -11.15
CA GLN A 165 -9.95 -0.75 -11.56
C GLN A 165 -10.70 -1.36 -10.38
N LEU A 166 -9.97 -1.98 -9.41
CA LEU A 166 -10.62 -2.65 -8.30
C LEU A 166 -11.14 -1.66 -7.24
N PHE A 167 -10.56 -0.46 -7.17
CA PHE A 167 -11.05 0.60 -6.30
C PHE A 167 -12.23 1.36 -6.89
N GLU A 168 -12.19 1.68 -8.18
CA GLU A 168 -13.27 2.41 -8.85
C GLU A 168 -14.50 1.52 -9.15
N HIS A 169 -14.25 0.25 -9.55
CA HIS A 169 -15.29 -0.64 -10.04
C HIS A 169 -15.16 -2.06 -9.46
N PRO A 170 -15.22 -2.23 -8.13
CA PRO A 170 -15.14 -3.55 -7.50
C PRO A 170 -16.37 -4.40 -7.86
N LYS A 171 -16.14 -5.57 -8.47
CA LYS A 171 -17.20 -6.47 -8.91
C LYS A 171 -17.60 -7.47 -7.83
N HIS A 172 -16.61 -8.02 -7.12
CA HIS A 172 -16.87 -9.02 -6.09
C HIS A 172 -17.24 -8.39 -4.73
N ALA A 173 -18.15 -9.02 -3.98
CA ALA A 173 -18.63 -8.50 -2.70
C ALA A 173 -17.49 -8.35 -1.65
N VAL A 174 -16.49 -9.24 -1.68
CA VAL A 174 -15.32 -9.15 -0.80
C VAL A 174 -14.47 -7.95 -1.15
N THR A 175 -14.22 -7.69 -2.44
CA THR A 175 -13.48 -6.51 -2.90
C THR A 175 -14.18 -5.23 -2.48
N ARG A 176 -15.50 -5.16 -2.68
CA ARG A 176 -16.31 -4.01 -2.23
C ARG A 176 -16.13 -3.73 -0.73
N ARG A 177 -16.18 -4.77 0.11
CA ARG A 177 -15.94 -4.63 1.55
C ARG A 177 -14.54 -4.10 1.88
N PHE A 178 -13.50 -4.62 1.22
CA PHE A 178 -12.13 -4.12 1.43
C PHE A 178 -11.97 -2.66 1.02
N VAL A 179 -12.55 -2.27 -0.11
CA VAL A 179 -12.51 -0.88 -0.59
C VAL A 179 -13.30 0.05 0.33
N GLN A 180 -14.50 -0.36 0.75
CA GLN A 180 -15.34 0.41 1.69
C GLN A 180 -14.69 0.59 3.06
N ASN A 181 -13.92 -0.38 3.54
CA ASN A 181 -13.23 -0.27 4.84
C ASN A 181 -12.12 0.79 4.86
N ILE A 182 -11.56 1.19 3.73
CA ILE A 182 -10.65 2.35 3.67
C ILE A 182 -11.41 3.64 3.95
N GLU A 183 -12.61 3.71 3.42
CA GLU A 183 -13.53 4.82 3.61
C GLU A 183 -14.10 4.86 5.04
N ALA A 184 -14.02 3.73 5.76
CA ALA A 184 -14.62 3.50 7.08
C ALA A 184 -13.63 3.50 8.26
N ASN A 185 -12.35 3.77 8.05
CA ASN A 185 -11.38 3.91 9.13
C ASN A 185 -11.50 5.23 9.92
N GLN A 186 -12.31 6.17 9.43
CA GLN A 186 -13.11 7.03 10.30
C GLN A 186 -14.52 6.47 10.22
N THR A 187 -15.12 6.12 11.33
CA THR A 187 -16.49 5.63 11.37
C THR A 187 -17.38 6.65 10.66
N ILE A 188 -17.72 6.35 9.38
CA ILE A 188 -18.61 7.20 8.54
C ILE A 188 -19.87 7.50 9.34
N GLU A 189 -20.29 6.56 10.18
CA GLU A 189 -21.43 6.71 11.06
C GLU A 189 -21.19 7.74 12.17
N GLU A 190 -20.03 7.72 12.85
CA GLU A 190 -19.67 8.72 13.87
C GLU A 190 -19.47 10.12 13.27
N LEU A 191 -18.81 10.18 12.12
CA LEU A 191 -18.65 11.44 11.39
C LEU A 191 -20.00 11.94 10.87
N ALA A 192 -20.82 11.09 10.28
CA ALA A 192 -22.15 11.45 9.78
C ALA A 192 -23.09 11.85 10.92
N GLU A 193 -23.02 11.22 12.08
CA GLU A 193 -23.79 11.63 13.28
C GLU A 193 -23.31 12.98 13.82
N SER A 194 -22.01 13.17 13.99
CA SER A 194 -21.41 14.45 14.41
C SER A 194 -21.75 15.59 13.43
N LEU A 195 -21.72 15.30 12.12
CA LEU A 195 -22.06 16.28 11.10
C LEU A 195 -23.57 16.57 11.04
N LYS A 196 -24.44 15.58 11.27
CA LYS A 196 -25.90 15.80 11.38
C LYS A 196 -26.26 16.65 12.59
N GLU A 197 -25.59 16.48 13.72
CA GLU A 197 -25.78 17.35 14.88
C GLU A 197 -25.37 18.80 14.60
N LYS A 198 -24.25 18.98 13.87
CA LYS A 198 -23.71 20.30 13.54
C LYS A 198 -24.49 21.00 12.41
N TYR A 199 -25.07 20.22 11.50
CA TYR A 199 -25.85 20.70 10.35
C TYR A 199 -27.25 20.08 10.34
N PRO A 200 -28.16 20.51 11.21
CA PRO A 200 -29.48 19.90 11.39
C PRO A 200 -30.46 20.14 10.23
N SER A 201 -30.13 21.03 9.30
CA SER A 201 -30.95 21.33 8.12
C SER A 201 -30.10 21.23 6.85
N GLY A 202 -30.73 20.94 5.71
CA GLY A 202 -30.05 20.75 4.44
C GLY A 202 -29.72 19.28 4.14
N LYS A 203 -28.84 19.07 3.14
CA LYS A 203 -28.38 17.72 2.72
C LYS A 203 -26.88 17.63 2.90
N LEU A 204 -26.42 16.53 3.52
CA LEU A 204 -25.01 16.18 3.60
C LEU A 204 -24.69 15.18 2.49
N LEU A 205 -23.69 15.47 1.67
CA LEU A 205 -23.25 14.61 0.60
C LEU A 205 -21.79 14.20 0.80
N ARG A 206 -21.50 12.95 0.50
CA ARG A 206 -20.16 12.42 0.43
C ARG A 206 -19.76 12.29 -1.04
N LEU A 207 -18.72 12.99 -1.44
CA LEU A 207 -18.19 12.99 -2.80
C LEU A 207 -16.86 12.24 -2.83
N SER A 208 -16.76 11.19 -3.65
CA SER A 208 -15.51 10.46 -3.84
C SER A 208 -14.90 10.77 -5.20
N PHE A 209 -13.60 11.09 -5.17
CA PHE A 209 -12.82 11.50 -6.34
C PHE A 209 -11.71 10.51 -6.60
N THR A 210 -11.44 10.21 -7.88
CA THR A 210 -10.36 9.33 -8.31
C THR A 210 -9.61 9.92 -9.50
N GLY A 211 -8.27 9.83 -9.46
CA GLY A 211 -7.41 10.30 -10.54
C GLY A 211 -7.53 11.82 -10.79
N ASN A 212 -7.43 12.25 -12.04
CA ASN A 212 -7.40 13.65 -12.43
C ASN A 212 -8.63 14.47 -11.99
N ASN A 213 -9.73 13.82 -11.63
CA ASN A 213 -10.95 14.52 -11.20
C ASN A 213 -10.83 15.10 -9.80
N ALA A 214 -9.92 14.59 -8.96
CA ALA A 214 -9.65 15.17 -7.65
C ALA A 214 -8.95 16.54 -7.70
N GLU A 215 -8.29 16.86 -8.82
CA GLU A 215 -7.59 18.12 -9.05
C GLU A 215 -8.43 19.14 -9.86
N GLN A 216 -9.56 18.71 -10.40
CA GLN A 216 -10.44 19.58 -11.17
C GLN A 216 -11.43 20.36 -10.29
N PRO A 217 -11.83 21.58 -10.67
CA PRO A 217 -12.78 22.37 -9.90
C PRO A 217 -14.24 21.90 -10.08
N THR A 218 -14.46 20.57 -10.03
CA THR A 218 -15.75 19.94 -10.35
C THR A 218 -16.86 20.36 -9.41
N ILE A 219 -16.59 20.45 -8.10
CA ILE A 219 -17.57 20.93 -7.11
C ILE A 219 -17.95 22.39 -7.38
N ILE A 220 -16.94 23.23 -7.65
CA ILE A 220 -17.16 24.68 -7.90
C ILE A 220 -17.96 24.87 -9.19
N ASN A 221 -17.67 24.09 -10.22
CA ASN A 221 -18.40 24.17 -11.48
C ASN A 221 -19.85 23.68 -11.33
N ALA A 222 -20.07 22.60 -10.58
CA ALA A 222 -21.42 22.12 -10.24
C ALA A 222 -22.20 23.18 -9.43
N ALA A 223 -21.54 23.82 -8.46
CA ALA A 223 -22.15 24.85 -7.62
C ALA A 223 -22.64 26.08 -8.42
N ARG A 224 -21.99 26.40 -9.53
CA ARG A 224 -22.42 27.50 -10.41
C ARG A 224 -23.71 27.22 -11.19
N LEU A 225 -24.12 25.95 -11.27
CA LEU A 225 -25.31 25.53 -12.02
C LEU A 225 -26.59 25.59 -11.18
N VAL A 226 -26.47 25.81 -9.89
CA VAL A 226 -27.57 25.69 -8.93
C VAL A 226 -27.53 26.80 -7.87
N PRO A 227 -28.69 27.25 -7.34
CA PRO A 227 -28.77 28.34 -6.37
C PRO A 227 -28.56 27.85 -4.92
N PHE A 228 -27.64 26.87 -4.70
CA PHE A 228 -27.36 26.33 -3.36
C PHE A 228 -26.27 27.14 -2.66
N GLU A 229 -26.35 27.15 -1.33
CA GLU A 229 -25.21 27.41 -0.48
C GLU A 229 -24.50 26.07 -0.23
N ILE A 230 -23.21 25.98 -0.59
CA ILE A 230 -22.40 24.77 -0.43
C ILE A 230 -21.26 25.09 0.51
N SER A 231 -21.19 24.31 1.60
CA SER A 231 -20.07 24.33 2.53
C SER A 231 -19.28 23.04 2.42
N ILE A 232 -17.97 23.14 2.23
CA ILE A 232 -17.07 21.99 2.38
C ILE A 232 -16.88 21.78 3.88
N VAL A 233 -17.34 20.63 4.37
CA VAL A 233 -17.32 20.32 5.78
C VAL A 233 -16.03 19.62 6.17
N GLU A 234 -15.61 18.68 5.33
CA GLU A 234 -14.36 17.94 5.49
C GLU A 234 -13.87 17.49 4.12
N SER A 235 -12.55 17.47 3.93
CA SER A 235 -11.95 16.99 2.69
C SER A 235 -10.64 16.31 3.00
N ASN A 236 -10.50 15.07 2.53
CA ASN A 236 -9.28 14.29 2.62
C ASN A 236 -8.89 13.82 1.22
N ILE A 237 -7.84 14.42 0.66
CA ILE A 237 -7.30 14.06 -0.67
C ILE A 237 -5.86 13.62 -0.46
N SER A 238 -5.54 12.42 -0.90
CA SER A 238 -4.21 11.82 -0.81
C SER A 238 -3.66 11.46 -2.19
N GLN A 239 -2.34 11.48 -2.33
CA GLN A 239 -1.67 11.00 -3.53
C GLN A 239 -1.56 9.47 -3.48
N SER A 240 -1.95 8.81 -4.56
CA SER A 240 -1.81 7.36 -4.73
C SER A 240 -0.91 7.02 -5.91
N SER A 241 -0.55 5.73 -6.06
CA SER A 241 0.24 5.23 -7.20
C SER A 241 -0.46 5.42 -8.56
N VAL A 242 -1.76 5.69 -8.55
CA VAL A 242 -2.61 5.88 -9.76
C VAL A 242 -3.15 7.30 -9.90
N GLY A 243 -2.64 8.25 -9.09
CA GLY A 243 -3.06 9.64 -9.05
C GLY A 243 -3.77 10.02 -7.74
N PRO A 244 -4.18 11.28 -7.60
CA PRO A 244 -4.87 11.74 -6.41
C PRO A 244 -6.21 11.03 -6.23
N MET A 245 -6.52 10.67 -4.98
CA MET A 245 -7.79 10.07 -4.57
C MET A 245 -8.26 10.74 -3.30
N GLY A 246 -9.57 10.91 -3.15
CA GLY A 246 -10.06 11.54 -1.93
C GLY A 246 -11.57 11.50 -1.76
N VAL A 247 -11.97 11.87 -0.55
CA VAL A 247 -13.35 12.03 -0.17
C VAL A 247 -13.56 13.44 0.37
N THR A 248 -14.63 14.08 -0.06
CA THR A 248 -15.04 15.41 0.42
C THR A 248 -16.47 15.34 0.89
N TYR A 249 -16.73 15.77 2.10
CA TYR A 249 -18.07 15.95 2.64
C TYR A 249 -18.50 17.39 2.41
N ILE A 250 -19.64 17.58 1.78
CA ILE A 250 -20.24 18.89 1.56
C ILE A 250 -21.62 18.95 2.19
N HIS A 251 -21.94 20.07 2.77
CA HIS A 251 -23.27 20.41 3.22
C HIS A 251 -23.92 21.39 2.22
N ILE A 252 -25.14 21.07 1.84
CA ILE A 252 -25.95 21.87 0.90
C ILE A 252 -27.17 22.41 1.62
N SER A 253 -27.40 23.71 1.53
CA SER A 253 -28.60 24.36 2.03
C SER A 253 -29.27 25.20 0.95
N GLY A 254 -30.60 25.33 1.00
CA GLY A 254 -31.42 26.04 0.02
C GLY A 254 -31.74 25.21 -1.23
N GLY A 255 -32.36 25.86 -2.22
CA GLY A 255 -32.75 25.25 -3.50
C GLY A 255 -33.96 24.31 -3.42
N VAL A 256 -34.26 23.69 -4.56
CA VAL A 256 -35.36 22.71 -4.70
C VAL A 256 -34.81 21.36 -5.22
N ASP A 257 -35.59 20.30 -5.12
CA ASP A 257 -35.11 18.94 -5.49
C ASP A 257 -34.69 18.83 -6.97
N SER A 258 -35.24 19.62 -7.88
CA SER A 258 -34.79 19.66 -9.27
C SER A 258 -33.38 20.18 -9.42
N ASP A 259 -32.96 21.12 -8.58
CA ASP A 259 -31.59 21.68 -8.60
C ASP A 259 -30.61 20.67 -7.98
N TYR A 260 -31.04 19.94 -6.96
CA TYR A 260 -30.27 18.83 -6.40
C TYR A 260 -29.97 17.77 -7.46
N ASN A 261 -30.99 17.35 -8.21
CA ASN A 261 -30.80 16.36 -9.27
C ASN A 261 -29.83 16.84 -10.36
N LYS A 262 -29.89 18.12 -10.76
CA LYS A 262 -28.93 18.72 -11.71
C LYS A 262 -27.50 18.69 -11.15
N PHE A 263 -27.35 19.03 -9.88
CA PHE A 263 -26.05 19.04 -9.20
C PHE A 263 -25.43 17.65 -9.17
N VAL A 264 -26.19 16.64 -8.72
CA VAL A 264 -25.74 15.23 -8.66
C VAL A 264 -25.43 14.69 -10.04
N THR A 265 -26.31 14.95 -11.04
CA THR A 265 -26.07 14.52 -12.43
C THR A 265 -24.76 15.10 -12.97
N TYR A 266 -24.52 16.40 -12.78
CA TYR A 266 -23.27 17.02 -13.23
C TYR A 266 -22.04 16.37 -12.57
N LEU A 267 -22.07 16.10 -11.26
CA LEU A 267 -20.98 15.44 -10.55
C LEU A 267 -20.73 14.03 -11.10
N THR A 268 -21.80 13.25 -11.29
CA THR A 268 -21.71 11.88 -11.80
C THR A 268 -21.20 11.83 -13.24
N ASP A 269 -21.64 12.76 -14.12
CA ASP A 269 -21.17 12.88 -15.50
C ASP A 269 -19.67 13.25 -15.56
N ASN A 270 -19.13 13.87 -14.50
CA ASN A 270 -17.71 14.16 -14.34
C ASN A 270 -16.98 13.11 -13.47
N ASN A 271 -17.51 11.89 -13.39
CA ASN A 271 -16.94 10.74 -12.68
C ASN A 271 -16.67 11.00 -11.18
N VAL A 272 -17.50 11.81 -10.52
CA VAL A 272 -17.53 11.93 -9.08
C VAL A 272 -18.62 11.00 -8.55
N ILE A 273 -18.28 10.15 -7.59
CA ILE A 273 -19.23 9.27 -6.92
C ILE A 273 -19.88 10.07 -5.78
N VAL A 274 -21.22 10.14 -5.79
CA VAL A 274 -22.01 10.90 -4.82
C VAL A 274 -22.75 9.95 -3.90
#